data_de019e8b1ead2f7971c1abc61f93094b
#
_entry.id   de019e8b1ead2f7971c1abc61f93094b
#
_cell.length_a   1.000
_cell.length_b   1.000
_cell.length_c   1.000
_cell.angle_alpha   90.00
_cell.angle_beta   90.00
_cell.angle_gamma   90.00
#
_symmetry.space_group_name_H-M   'P 1'
#
loop_
_entity.id
_entity.type
_entity.pdbx_description
1 polymer ?
#
loop_
_entity_poly.entity_id
_entity_poly.type
_entity_poly.pdbx_seq_one_letter_code
_entity_poly.pdbx_strand_id
1 'polypeptide(L)'
;MSSTTSTAAGAAAGTDTIVDLRGMWIGLVVLNVFYLIVRIYEQIYGWRAGLDSFAPEFQTYWLSILWTEIPLELVSGIALAGYLWKTRDRNVDAVAPREEMRRLVVLVQWLTVYGIAIYWGASFFTEQDGTWHMTVIRDTDFTPSHIIEFYMSYPIYSVIAVGAFFYAKTRIPYFAHGYSLAFLIVAIGPFMIIPNVGLNEWGHTFWFMEELFVAPLHWGFVFFGWMALGVFGVVLQILGRIHALIGKEGVALLA
;
A
#
# COMPACT_ATOMS: atom_id res chain seq x y z
N MET A 1 -50.65 -47.93 9.88
CA MET A 1 -50.52 -46.59 9.23
C MET A 1 -49.65 -45.75 10.15
N SER A 2 -48.37 -45.70 9.91
CA SER A 2 -47.42 -44.91 10.71
C SER A 2 -46.86 -43.80 9.81
N SER A 3 -47.22 -42.56 10.18
CA SER A 3 -46.80 -41.34 9.47
C SER A 3 -45.46 -40.90 10.04
N THR A 4 -44.40 -41.07 9.27
CA THR A 4 -43.09 -40.51 9.56
C THR A 4 -43.02 -39.07 9.07
N THR A 5 -43.15 -38.12 9.99
CA THR A 5 -42.85 -36.68 9.77
C THR A 5 -41.35 -36.50 9.71
N SER A 6 -40.83 -36.30 8.50
CA SER A 6 -39.47 -35.88 8.24
C SER A 6 -39.33 -34.39 8.65
N THR A 7 -38.70 -34.13 9.76
CA THR A 7 -38.23 -32.80 10.14
C THR A 7 -37.00 -32.45 9.30
N ALA A 8 -37.20 -31.73 8.23
CA ALA A 8 -36.09 -31.07 7.52
C ALA A 8 -35.47 -30.00 8.45
N ALA A 9 -34.34 -30.34 9.02
CA ALA A 9 -33.49 -29.38 9.71
C ALA A 9 -33.01 -28.37 8.66
N GLY A 10 -33.60 -27.16 8.68
CA GLY A 10 -33.16 -26.05 7.90
C GLY A 10 -31.75 -25.66 8.36
N ALA A 11 -30.76 -26.07 7.58
CA ALA A 11 -29.44 -25.48 7.68
C ALA A 11 -29.60 -23.98 7.43
N ALA A 12 -29.44 -23.17 8.47
CA ALA A 12 -29.31 -21.75 8.35
C ALA A 12 -28.10 -21.50 7.44
N ALA A 13 -28.35 -21.22 6.16
CA ALA A 13 -27.35 -20.69 5.26
C ALA A 13 -26.91 -19.35 5.84
N GLY A 14 -25.78 -19.34 6.53
CA GLY A 14 -25.12 -18.11 6.94
C GLY A 14 -25.01 -17.25 5.69
N THR A 15 -25.59 -16.07 5.72
CA THR A 15 -25.42 -15.07 4.67
C THR A 15 -23.98 -14.64 4.67
N ASP A 16 -23.13 -15.39 3.96
CA ASP A 16 -21.75 -15.02 3.71
C ASP A 16 -21.77 -13.70 2.96
N THR A 17 -21.52 -12.61 3.69
CA THR A 17 -21.52 -11.26 3.12
C THR A 17 -20.36 -11.16 2.14
N ILE A 18 -20.65 -10.78 0.89
CA ILE A 18 -19.62 -10.54 -0.14
C ILE A 18 -18.70 -9.39 0.29
N VAL A 19 -19.25 -8.43 1.03
CA VAL A 19 -18.53 -7.22 1.46
C VAL A 19 -18.35 -7.26 2.98
N ASP A 20 -17.13 -7.58 3.41
CA ASP A 20 -16.67 -7.39 4.79
C ASP A 20 -15.53 -6.37 4.81
N LEU A 21 -15.77 -5.19 5.35
CA LEU A 21 -14.81 -4.08 5.38
C LEU A 21 -13.97 -4.03 6.65
N ARG A 22 -14.14 -4.98 7.57
CA ARG A 22 -13.42 -4.95 8.88
C ARG A 22 -11.91 -4.92 8.69
N GLY A 23 -11.37 -5.79 7.82
CA GLY A 23 -9.94 -5.85 7.54
C GLY A 23 -9.40 -4.52 7.02
N MET A 24 -10.13 -3.85 6.13
CA MET A 24 -9.77 -2.54 5.62
C MET A 24 -9.72 -1.49 6.75
N TRP A 25 -10.76 -1.41 7.56
CA TRP A 25 -10.80 -0.44 8.66
C TRP A 25 -9.69 -0.68 9.68
N ILE A 26 -9.42 -1.93 10.03
CA ILE A 26 -8.30 -2.28 10.90
C ILE A 26 -6.98 -1.82 10.26
N GLY A 27 -6.75 -2.14 8.98
CA GLY A 27 -5.54 -1.73 8.26
C GLY A 27 -5.38 -0.22 8.21
N LEU A 28 -6.45 0.53 7.92
CA LEU A 28 -6.42 1.99 7.89
C LEU A 28 -6.12 2.59 9.27
N VAL A 29 -6.77 2.08 10.32
CA VAL A 29 -6.52 2.56 11.70
C VAL A 29 -5.08 2.29 12.11
N VAL A 30 -4.59 1.06 11.90
CA VAL A 30 -3.21 0.68 12.26
C VAL A 30 -2.21 1.56 11.50
N LEU A 31 -2.38 1.72 10.20
CA LEU A 31 -1.48 2.51 9.37
C LEU A 31 -1.46 4.00 9.79
N ASN A 32 -2.64 4.60 9.96
CA ASN A 32 -2.71 6.01 10.35
C ASN A 32 -2.18 6.25 11.77
N VAL A 33 -2.48 5.35 12.73
CA VAL A 33 -1.92 5.45 14.08
C VAL A 33 -0.40 5.30 14.06
N PHE A 34 0.13 4.36 13.26
CA PHE A 34 1.56 4.19 13.08
C PHE A 34 2.22 5.48 12.57
N TYR A 35 1.75 6.04 11.45
CA TYR A 35 2.35 7.26 10.91
C TYR A 35 2.13 8.50 11.80
N LEU A 36 1.03 8.56 12.54
CA LEU A 36 0.83 9.61 13.53
C LEU A 36 1.87 9.52 14.67
N ILE A 37 2.19 8.32 15.12
CA ILE A 37 3.26 8.08 16.11
C ILE A 37 4.61 8.51 15.52
N VAL A 38 4.92 8.12 14.30
CA VAL A 38 6.13 8.53 13.58
C VAL A 38 6.21 10.06 13.50
N ARG A 39 5.12 10.72 13.13
CA ARG A 39 5.06 12.19 13.06
C ARG A 39 5.27 12.86 14.43
N ILE A 40 4.67 12.33 15.47
CA ILE A 40 4.87 12.83 16.84
C ILE A 40 6.34 12.63 17.26
N TYR A 41 6.90 11.47 16.96
CA TYR A 41 8.31 11.18 17.22
C TYR A 41 9.23 12.17 16.51
N GLU A 42 9.00 12.43 15.23
CA GLU A 42 9.73 13.40 14.45
C GLU A 42 9.64 14.82 15.05
N GLN A 43 8.45 15.24 15.50
CA GLN A 43 8.26 16.52 16.17
C GLN A 43 9.07 16.67 17.47
N ILE A 44 9.22 15.59 18.21
CA ILE A 44 9.93 15.60 19.48
C ILE A 44 11.45 15.55 19.28
N TYR A 45 11.90 14.68 18.38
CA TYR A 45 13.32 14.34 18.26
C TYR A 45 14.00 14.92 17.01
N GLY A 46 13.24 15.39 16.00
CA GLY A 46 13.81 15.98 14.81
C GLY A 46 14.69 17.16 15.13
N TRP A 47 14.15 18.19 15.73
CA TRP A 47 14.88 19.40 16.12
C TRP A 47 15.90 19.19 17.23
N ARG A 48 15.67 18.21 18.10
CA ARG A 48 16.51 17.96 19.25
C ARG A 48 17.72 17.08 18.95
N ALA A 49 17.56 16.10 18.05
CA ALA A 49 18.55 15.04 17.83
C ALA A 49 18.72 14.68 16.34
N GLY A 50 18.11 15.40 15.41
CA GLY A 50 18.10 15.09 13.99
C GLY A 50 18.91 16.02 13.10
N LEU A 51 19.36 17.19 13.60
CA LEU A 51 20.00 18.21 12.78
C LEU A 51 21.47 17.95 12.43
N ASP A 52 22.14 17.12 13.20
CA ASP A 52 23.53 16.74 12.96
C ASP A 52 23.67 15.21 12.99
N SER A 53 23.75 14.61 11.82
CA SER A 53 23.85 13.15 11.66
C SER A 53 25.12 12.52 12.26
N PHE A 54 26.12 13.33 12.60
CA PHE A 54 27.34 12.88 13.29
C PHE A 54 27.27 13.01 14.82
N ALA A 55 26.22 13.62 15.36
CA ALA A 55 26.03 13.74 16.79
C ALA A 55 25.68 12.38 17.45
N PRO A 56 26.15 12.12 18.68
CA PRO A 56 25.81 10.88 19.41
C PRO A 56 24.28 10.67 19.61
N GLU A 57 23.54 11.78 19.78
CA GLU A 57 22.10 11.76 19.91
C GLU A 57 21.41 11.22 18.65
N PHE A 58 21.95 11.51 17.47
CA PHE A 58 21.45 10.98 16.20
C PHE A 58 21.57 9.47 16.15
N GLN A 59 22.68 8.90 16.62
CA GLN A 59 22.87 7.45 16.71
C GLN A 59 21.77 6.81 17.59
N THR A 60 21.45 7.45 18.69
CA THR A 60 20.49 6.94 19.67
C THR A 60 19.06 7.02 19.19
N TYR A 61 18.66 8.15 18.61
CA TYR A 61 17.25 8.42 18.28
C TYR A 61 16.88 8.10 16.83
N TRP A 62 17.82 8.14 15.90
CA TRP A 62 17.51 7.97 14.48
C TRP A 62 18.11 6.70 13.88
N LEU A 63 19.41 6.47 14.00
CA LEU A 63 20.00 5.25 13.45
C LEU A 63 19.54 3.98 14.16
N SER A 64 19.15 4.06 15.43
CA SER A 64 18.54 2.91 16.13
C SER A 64 17.20 2.48 15.50
N ILE A 65 16.41 3.44 15.01
CA ILE A 65 15.17 3.15 14.26
C ILE A 65 15.52 2.43 12.97
N LEU A 66 16.41 3.02 12.16
CA LEU A 66 16.85 2.45 10.88
C LEU A 66 17.28 0.97 11.02
N TRP A 67 18.13 0.68 12.00
CA TRP A 67 18.61 -0.69 12.22
C TRP A 67 17.53 -1.65 12.78
N THR A 68 16.44 -1.13 13.27
CA THR A 68 15.30 -1.93 13.75
C THR A 68 14.28 -2.16 12.62
N GLU A 69 13.96 -1.12 11.87
CA GLU A 69 12.93 -1.19 10.83
C GLU A 69 13.33 -2.06 9.65
N ILE A 70 14.55 -1.95 9.12
CA ILE A 70 15.01 -2.72 7.96
C ILE A 70 14.82 -4.24 8.15
N PRO A 71 15.31 -4.87 9.25
CA PRO A 71 15.05 -6.28 9.48
C PRO A 71 13.56 -6.62 9.64
N LEU A 72 12.79 -5.76 10.32
CA LEU A 72 11.37 -5.99 10.55
C LEU A 72 10.58 -5.99 9.24
N GLU A 73 10.85 -5.04 8.37
CA GLU A 73 10.21 -4.91 7.06
C GLU A 73 10.57 -6.06 6.13
N LEU A 74 11.85 -6.43 6.09
CA LEU A 74 12.32 -7.56 5.31
C LEU A 74 11.64 -8.87 5.74
N VAL A 75 11.61 -9.14 7.05
CA VAL A 75 10.94 -10.32 7.61
C VAL A 75 9.44 -10.30 7.31
N SER A 76 8.80 -9.14 7.48
CA SER A 76 7.36 -8.99 7.21
C SER A 76 7.04 -9.19 5.72
N GLY A 77 7.85 -8.65 4.82
CA GLY A 77 7.70 -8.82 3.38
C GLY A 77 7.88 -10.29 2.96
N ILE A 78 8.91 -10.97 3.46
CA ILE A 78 9.16 -12.39 3.20
C ILE A 78 8.02 -13.25 3.75
N ALA A 79 7.55 -12.97 4.97
CA ALA A 79 6.44 -13.69 5.60
C ALA A 79 5.15 -13.54 4.79
N LEU A 80 4.82 -12.32 4.35
CA LEU A 80 3.66 -12.07 3.49
C LEU A 80 3.79 -12.80 2.14
N ALA A 81 4.92 -12.70 1.48
CA ALA A 81 5.16 -13.39 0.20
C ALA A 81 5.03 -14.92 0.35
N GLY A 82 5.63 -15.48 1.40
CA GLY A 82 5.52 -16.90 1.74
C GLY A 82 4.07 -17.33 2.02
N TYR A 83 3.33 -16.54 2.78
CA TYR A 83 1.92 -16.76 3.04
C TYR A 83 1.08 -16.74 1.76
N LEU A 84 1.24 -15.70 0.94
CA LEU A 84 0.52 -15.58 -0.32
C LEU A 84 0.85 -16.70 -1.29
N TRP A 85 2.10 -17.14 -1.34
CA TRP A 85 2.52 -18.27 -2.17
C TRP A 85 1.95 -19.60 -1.68
N LYS A 86 2.03 -19.86 -0.39
CA LYS A 86 1.54 -21.11 0.22
C LYS A 86 0.03 -21.25 0.06
N THR A 87 -0.73 -20.15 0.17
CA THR A 87 -2.20 -20.12 0.14
C THR A 87 -2.77 -19.77 -1.24
N ARG A 88 -1.95 -19.75 -2.30
CA ARG A 88 -2.42 -19.48 -3.66
C ARG A 88 -3.37 -20.55 -4.18
N ASP A 89 -4.28 -20.19 -5.05
CA ASP A 89 -5.09 -21.17 -5.78
C ASP A 89 -4.23 -21.89 -6.82
N ARG A 90 -4.35 -23.21 -6.85
CA ARG A 90 -3.66 -24.02 -7.87
C ARG A 90 -4.45 -24.09 -9.18
N ASN A 91 -5.76 -23.87 -9.12
CA ASN A 91 -6.65 -23.81 -10.28
C ASN A 91 -7.52 -22.54 -10.15
N VAL A 92 -6.94 -21.41 -10.48
CA VAL A 92 -7.60 -20.11 -10.37
C VAL A 92 -8.84 -20.00 -11.27
N ASP A 93 -8.86 -20.71 -12.39
CA ASP A 93 -9.98 -20.69 -13.34
C ASP A 93 -11.23 -21.39 -12.83
N ALA A 94 -11.09 -22.26 -11.82
CA ALA A 94 -12.22 -22.92 -11.18
C ALA A 94 -12.88 -22.09 -10.07
N VAL A 95 -12.44 -20.88 -9.84
CA VAL A 95 -13.02 -19.99 -8.82
C VAL A 95 -14.43 -19.59 -9.24
N ALA A 96 -15.40 -19.83 -8.35
CA ALA A 96 -16.79 -19.46 -8.59
C ALA A 96 -16.96 -17.92 -8.69
N PRO A 97 -17.91 -17.41 -9.49
CA PRO A 97 -18.14 -15.98 -9.70
C PRO A 97 -18.35 -15.20 -8.40
N ARG A 98 -19.12 -15.75 -7.45
CA ARG A 98 -19.34 -15.13 -6.14
C ARG A 98 -18.05 -14.99 -5.34
N GLU A 99 -17.19 -16.00 -5.36
CA GLU A 99 -15.90 -15.97 -4.68
C GLU A 99 -14.93 -15.01 -5.40
N GLU A 100 -14.95 -14.97 -6.73
CA GLU A 100 -14.19 -13.98 -7.49
C GLU A 100 -14.60 -12.55 -7.10
N MET A 101 -15.90 -12.28 -6.97
CA MET A 101 -16.42 -11.00 -6.54
C MET A 101 -15.93 -10.63 -5.13
N ARG A 102 -15.99 -11.56 -4.19
CA ARG A 102 -15.48 -11.36 -2.82
C ARG A 102 -14.00 -10.99 -2.83
N ARG A 103 -13.19 -11.66 -3.65
CA ARG A 103 -11.75 -11.41 -3.79
C ARG A 103 -11.45 -10.06 -4.47
N LEU A 104 -12.26 -9.64 -5.42
CA LEU A 104 -12.19 -8.31 -6.01
C LEU A 104 -12.45 -7.22 -4.98
N VAL A 105 -13.44 -7.40 -4.08
CA VAL A 105 -13.69 -6.50 -2.97
C VAL A 105 -12.49 -6.44 -2.03
N VAL A 106 -11.90 -7.58 -1.68
CA VAL A 106 -10.67 -7.63 -0.86
C VAL A 106 -9.52 -6.88 -1.54
N LEU A 107 -9.38 -7.00 -2.86
CA LEU A 107 -8.36 -6.27 -3.61
C LEU A 107 -8.59 -4.75 -3.54
N VAL A 108 -9.83 -4.28 -3.66
CA VAL A 108 -10.16 -2.84 -3.48
C VAL A 108 -9.76 -2.37 -2.08
N GLN A 109 -9.99 -3.18 -1.05
CA GLN A 109 -9.58 -2.85 0.32
C GLN A 109 -8.07 -2.70 0.45
N TRP A 110 -7.30 -3.59 -0.17
CA TRP A 110 -5.83 -3.48 -0.23
C TRP A 110 -5.38 -2.20 -0.93
N LEU A 111 -5.99 -1.87 -2.07
CA LEU A 111 -5.68 -0.65 -2.81
C LEU A 111 -6.05 0.61 -2.03
N THR A 112 -7.10 0.56 -1.19
CA THR A 112 -7.47 1.67 -0.30
C THR A 112 -6.41 1.89 0.78
N VAL A 113 -5.97 0.82 1.45
CA VAL A 113 -4.87 0.90 2.44
C VAL A 113 -3.57 1.36 1.78
N TYR A 114 -3.28 0.85 0.58
CA TYR A 114 -2.15 1.27 -0.23
C TYR A 114 -2.18 2.76 -0.57
N GLY A 115 -3.33 3.29 -0.98
CA GLY A 115 -3.48 4.71 -1.27
C GLY A 115 -3.17 5.62 -0.06
N ILE A 116 -3.55 5.19 1.13
CA ILE A 116 -3.20 5.91 2.37
C ILE A 116 -1.72 5.76 2.72
N ALA A 117 -1.10 4.60 2.44
CA ALA A 117 0.35 4.44 2.62
C ALA A 117 1.14 5.36 1.68
N ILE A 118 0.72 5.49 0.41
CA ILE A 118 1.31 6.46 -0.54
C ILE A 118 1.15 7.89 -0.03
N TYR A 119 -0.04 8.26 0.46
CA TYR A 119 -0.27 9.60 1.00
C TYR A 119 0.74 9.94 2.11
N TRP A 120 0.91 9.06 3.08
CA TRP A 120 1.89 9.29 4.14
C TRP A 120 3.32 9.27 3.65
N GLY A 121 3.74 8.16 3.01
CA GLY A 121 5.14 7.91 2.68
C GLY A 121 5.64 8.69 1.48
N ALA A 122 4.85 8.73 0.39
CA ALA A 122 5.28 9.31 -0.87
C ALA A 122 4.68 10.71 -1.15
N SER A 123 3.99 11.31 -0.19
CA SER A 123 3.47 12.67 -0.31
C SER A 123 3.77 13.47 0.95
N PHE A 124 3.18 13.13 2.08
CA PHE A 124 3.32 13.92 3.31
C PHE A 124 4.77 14.01 3.80
N PHE A 125 5.47 12.88 3.96
CA PHE A 125 6.86 12.88 4.43
C PHE A 125 7.85 13.33 3.36
N THR A 126 7.59 13.11 2.08
CA THR A 126 8.40 13.64 0.99
C THR A 126 8.42 15.17 0.97
N GLU A 127 7.28 15.82 1.21
CA GLU A 127 7.23 17.29 1.30
C GLU A 127 7.95 17.82 2.56
N GLN A 128 8.05 17.00 3.60
CA GLN A 128 8.81 17.38 4.81
C GLN A 128 10.32 17.31 4.59
N ASP A 129 10.76 16.43 3.70
CA ASP A 129 12.17 16.25 3.36
C ASP A 129 12.80 17.56 2.85
N GLY A 130 12.12 18.27 1.96
CA GLY A 130 12.57 19.58 1.49
C GLY A 130 12.82 20.57 2.62
N THR A 131 11.93 20.63 3.60
CA THR A 131 12.11 21.50 4.79
C THR A 131 13.31 21.07 5.63
N TRP A 132 13.56 19.78 5.77
CA TRP A 132 14.71 19.25 6.49
C TRP A 132 16.03 19.66 5.88
N HIS A 133 16.21 19.48 4.58
CA HIS A 133 17.44 19.84 3.87
C HIS A 133 17.82 21.31 3.99
N MET A 134 16.87 22.20 4.24
CA MET A 134 17.13 23.60 4.52
C MET A 134 17.61 23.89 5.94
N THR A 135 17.48 22.94 6.86
CA THR A 135 17.71 23.17 8.29
C THR A 135 18.79 22.30 8.93
N VAL A 136 19.18 21.18 8.28
CA VAL A 136 20.21 20.29 8.81
C VAL A 136 21.60 20.94 8.84
N ILE A 137 22.37 20.66 9.86
CA ILE A 137 23.74 21.17 10.03
C ILE A 137 24.72 20.32 9.23
N ARG A 138 24.59 19.01 9.36
CA ARG A 138 25.36 18.01 8.61
C ARG A 138 24.45 16.90 8.17
N ASP A 139 24.43 16.69 6.88
CA ASP A 139 23.56 15.77 6.22
C ASP A 139 24.28 14.47 5.79
N THR A 140 23.52 13.39 5.68
CA THR A 140 23.91 12.13 5.10
C THR A 140 22.67 11.49 4.47
N ASP A 141 22.84 10.38 3.72
CA ASP A 141 21.72 9.58 3.21
C ASP A 141 20.78 9.04 4.32
N PHE A 142 21.11 9.26 5.58
CA PHE A 142 20.38 8.77 6.75
C PHE A 142 19.77 9.92 7.59
N THR A 143 19.40 11.03 7.00
CA THR A 143 18.68 12.10 7.73
C THR A 143 17.35 11.58 8.30
N PRO A 144 16.76 12.24 9.31
CA PRO A 144 15.44 11.85 9.84
C PRO A 144 14.37 11.69 8.78
N SER A 145 14.29 12.61 7.84
CA SER A 145 13.33 12.57 6.74
C SER A 145 13.57 11.38 5.83
N HIS A 146 14.81 11.08 5.46
CA HIS A 146 15.16 9.91 4.65
C HIS A 146 14.91 8.59 5.39
N ILE A 147 15.17 8.53 6.70
CA ILE A 147 14.84 7.35 7.51
C ILE A 147 13.35 7.05 7.44
N ILE A 148 12.49 8.09 7.58
CA ILE A 148 11.04 7.91 7.52
C ILE A 148 10.55 7.65 6.10
N GLU A 149 11.04 8.38 5.11
CA GLU A 149 10.54 8.30 3.74
C GLU A 149 11.07 7.06 3.00
N PHE A 150 12.39 6.92 2.91
CA PHE A 150 13.00 5.90 2.06
C PHE A 150 13.19 4.57 2.76
N TYR A 151 13.59 4.58 4.02
CA TYR A 151 13.92 3.34 4.73
C TYR A 151 12.73 2.72 5.45
N MET A 152 11.75 3.52 5.86
CA MET A 152 10.52 3.04 6.52
C MET A 152 9.34 2.97 5.56
N SER A 153 8.99 4.09 4.93
CA SER A 153 7.73 4.17 4.17
C SER A 153 7.82 3.48 2.81
N TYR A 154 8.95 3.57 2.12
CA TYR A 154 9.15 2.92 0.83
C TYR A 154 8.94 1.39 0.90
N PRO A 155 9.53 0.64 1.84
CA PRO A 155 9.23 -0.78 2.01
C PRO A 155 7.76 -1.05 2.35
N ILE A 156 7.13 -0.25 3.20
CA ILE A 156 5.73 -0.45 3.59
C ILE A 156 4.82 -0.43 2.36
N TYR A 157 4.83 0.65 1.58
CA TYR A 157 3.95 0.71 0.42
C TYR A 157 4.39 -0.22 -0.72
N SER A 158 5.68 -0.55 -0.85
CA SER A 158 6.17 -1.56 -1.79
C SER A 158 5.65 -2.95 -1.47
N VAL A 159 5.69 -3.35 -0.22
CA VAL A 159 5.16 -4.65 0.24
C VAL A 159 3.66 -4.73 0.00
N ILE A 160 2.91 -3.66 0.26
CA ILE A 160 1.46 -3.62 0.01
C ILE A 160 1.18 -3.70 -1.50
N ALA A 161 1.88 -2.94 -2.34
CA ALA A 161 1.68 -2.91 -3.79
C ALA A 161 1.98 -4.26 -4.44
N VAL A 162 3.18 -4.80 -4.19
CA VAL A 162 3.61 -6.10 -4.72
C VAL A 162 2.75 -7.22 -4.15
N GLY A 163 2.38 -7.14 -2.87
CA GLY A 163 1.47 -8.08 -2.23
C GLY A 163 0.08 -8.08 -2.88
N ALA A 164 -0.50 -6.91 -3.16
CA ALA A 164 -1.77 -6.78 -3.86
C ALA A 164 -1.71 -7.36 -5.28
N PHE A 165 -0.65 -7.06 -6.03
CA PHE A 165 -0.41 -7.62 -7.36
C PHE A 165 -0.31 -9.15 -7.30
N PHE A 166 0.50 -9.68 -6.39
CA PHE A 166 0.68 -11.12 -6.22
C PHE A 166 -0.59 -11.83 -5.75
N TYR A 167 -1.36 -11.19 -4.86
CA TYR A 167 -2.68 -11.66 -4.46
C TYR A 167 -3.61 -11.80 -5.67
N ALA A 168 -3.72 -10.76 -6.48
CA ALA A 168 -4.59 -10.74 -7.65
C ALA A 168 -4.17 -11.80 -8.69
N LYS A 169 -2.88 -11.88 -9.01
CA LYS A 169 -2.33 -12.85 -9.97
C LYS A 169 -2.54 -14.30 -9.58
N THR A 170 -2.60 -14.59 -8.29
CA THR A 170 -2.66 -15.97 -7.77
C THR A 170 -4.04 -16.40 -7.29
N ARG A 171 -5.04 -15.50 -7.28
CA ARG A 171 -6.37 -15.80 -6.70
C ARG A 171 -7.56 -15.30 -7.49
N ILE A 172 -7.36 -14.34 -8.39
CA ILE A 172 -8.48 -13.71 -9.11
C ILE A 172 -8.38 -14.07 -10.59
N PRO A 173 -9.34 -14.86 -11.15
CA PRO A 173 -9.31 -15.31 -12.54
C PRO A 173 -9.07 -14.18 -13.52
N TYR A 174 -9.75 -13.05 -13.33
CA TYR A 174 -9.62 -11.87 -14.19
C TYR A 174 -8.18 -11.34 -14.31
N PHE A 175 -7.42 -11.36 -13.22
CA PHE A 175 -6.04 -10.86 -13.19
C PHE A 175 -4.99 -11.96 -13.35
N ALA A 176 -5.37 -13.24 -13.24
CA ALA A 176 -4.43 -14.36 -13.35
C ALA A 176 -3.75 -14.44 -14.71
N HIS A 177 -4.49 -14.13 -15.76
CA HIS A 177 -4.02 -14.19 -17.14
C HIS A 177 -3.71 -12.79 -17.69
N GLY A 178 -2.63 -12.69 -18.47
CA GLY A 178 -2.19 -11.43 -19.05
C GLY A 178 -1.68 -10.41 -18.00
N TYR A 179 -1.51 -9.17 -18.45
CA TYR A 179 -1.05 -8.07 -17.62
C TYR A 179 -1.93 -6.85 -17.81
N SER A 180 -2.34 -6.23 -16.71
CA SER A 180 -2.98 -4.94 -16.68
C SER A 180 -1.90 -3.86 -16.57
N LEU A 181 -1.88 -2.90 -17.51
CA LEU A 181 -0.96 -1.78 -17.46
C LEU A 181 -1.13 -0.97 -16.16
N ALA A 182 -2.38 -0.69 -15.77
CA ALA A 182 -2.67 0.01 -14.53
C ALA A 182 -2.11 -0.75 -13.31
N PHE A 183 -2.28 -2.07 -13.28
CA PHE A 183 -1.75 -2.86 -12.16
C PHE A 183 -0.22 -2.98 -12.17
N LEU A 184 0.41 -2.96 -13.34
CA LEU A 184 1.86 -2.86 -13.44
C LEU A 184 2.35 -1.51 -12.88
N ILE A 185 1.67 -0.40 -13.17
CA ILE A 185 1.99 0.91 -12.58
C ILE A 185 1.88 0.85 -11.05
N VAL A 186 0.86 0.21 -10.49
CA VAL A 186 0.74 0.00 -9.03
C VAL A 186 1.92 -0.79 -8.47
N ALA A 187 2.27 -1.91 -9.11
CA ALA A 187 3.32 -2.81 -8.62
C ALA A 187 4.73 -2.23 -8.78
N ILE A 188 4.98 -1.47 -9.86
CA ILE A 188 6.28 -0.87 -10.20
C ILE A 188 6.39 0.55 -9.64
N GLY A 189 5.27 1.22 -9.38
CA GLY A 189 5.22 2.60 -8.89
C GLY A 189 6.20 2.88 -7.74
N PRO A 190 6.29 2.02 -6.72
CA PRO A 190 7.30 2.17 -5.66
C PRO A 190 8.73 2.35 -6.20
N PHE A 191 9.12 1.59 -7.20
CA PHE A 191 10.46 1.65 -7.77
C PHE A 191 10.72 2.90 -8.61
N MET A 192 9.68 3.63 -8.97
CA MET A 192 9.79 4.92 -9.67
C MET A 192 10.14 6.07 -8.74
N ILE A 193 10.12 5.86 -7.42
CA ILE A 193 10.58 6.85 -6.45
C ILE A 193 12.08 7.13 -6.61
N ILE A 194 12.87 6.13 -6.99
CA ILE A 194 14.33 6.26 -7.16
C ILE A 194 14.70 7.36 -8.17
N PRO A 195 14.16 7.39 -9.40
CA PRO A 195 14.39 8.52 -10.29
C PRO A 195 13.76 9.83 -9.78
N ASN A 196 12.67 9.78 -9.01
CA ASN A 196 12.08 10.96 -8.40
C ASN A 196 13.00 11.57 -7.33
N VAL A 197 13.63 10.75 -6.50
CA VAL A 197 14.68 11.17 -5.56
C VAL A 197 15.83 11.85 -6.30
N GLY A 198 16.33 11.26 -7.39
CA GLY A 198 17.38 11.87 -8.20
C GLY A 198 17.00 13.24 -8.76
N LEU A 199 15.75 13.43 -9.16
CA LEU A 199 15.23 14.75 -9.59
C LEU A 199 15.13 15.73 -8.42
N ASN A 200 14.76 15.26 -7.24
CA ASN A 200 14.72 16.04 -6.01
C ASN A 200 16.13 16.55 -5.66
N GLU A 201 17.10 15.67 -5.57
CA GLU A 201 18.50 16.03 -5.30
C GLU A 201 19.07 16.98 -6.36
N TRP A 202 18.75 16.77 -7.63
CA TRP A 202 19.13 17.69 -8.70
C TRP A 202 18.48 19.07 -8.52
N GLY A 203 17.21 19.11 -8.12
CA GLY A 203 16.50 20.36 -7.81
C GLY A 203 17.17 21.13 -6.67
N HIS A 204 17.51 20.46 -5.57
CA HIS A 204 18.26 21.06 -4.45
C HIS A 204 19.61 21.65 -4.89
N THR A 205 20.34 20.91 -5.73
CA THR A 205 21.69 21.31 -6.15
C THR A 205 21.69 22.55 -7.05
N PHE A 206 20.73 22.65 -7.97
CA PHE A 206 20.78 23.67 -9.03
C PHE A 206 19.77 24.81 -8.87
N TRP A 207 18.67 24.62 -8.13
CA TRP A 207 17.54 25.51 -8.24
C TRP A 207 17.22 26.29 -6.98
N PHE A 208 17.72 25.95 -5.83
CA PHE A 208 17.41 26.60 -4.54
C PHE A 208 15.92 26.88 -4.26
N MET A 209 15.03 26.41 -5.14
CA MET A 209 13.60 26.69 -5.16
C MET A 209 12.86 25.39 -5.41
N GLU A 210 13.09 24.43 -4.55
CA GLU A 210 12.53 23.08 -4.60
C GLU A 210 11.01 23.09 -4.78
N GLU A 211 10.32 23.91 -4.03
CA GLU A 211 8.85 23.99 -4.05
C GLU A 211 8.27 24.39 -5.41
N LEU A 212 9.03 25.14 -6.22
CA LEU A 212 8.58 25.54 -7.55
C LEU A 212 8.73 24.47 -8.62
N PHE A 213 9.71 23.57 -8.49
CA PHE A 213 10.04 22.60 -9.51
C PHE A 213 9.79 21.16 -9.06
N VAL A 214 10.22 20.81 -7.86
CA VAL A 214 10.15 19.43 -7.35
C VAL A 214 8.73 19.09 -6.90
N ALA A 215 8.08 19.95 -6.12
CA ALA A 215 6.73 19.68 -5.67
C ALA A 215 5.73 19.49 -6.83
N PRO A 216 5.68 20.33 -7.89
CA PRO A 216 4.83 20.07 -9.05
C PRO A 216 5.14 18.78 -9.78
N LEU A 217 6.43 18.40 -9.91
CA LEU A 217 6.81 17.13 -10.53
C LEU A 217 6.41 15.94 -9.67
N HIS A 218 6.61 16.03 -8.37
CA HIS A 218 6.20 15.03 -7.40
C HIS A 218 4.69 14.80 -7.42
N TRP A 219 3.89 15.87 -7.35
CA TRP A 219 2.44 15.79 -7.45
C TRP A 219 1.97 15.23 -8.79
N GLY A 220 2.62 15.64 -9.88
CA GLY A 220 2.35 15.10 -11.21
C GLY A 220 2.59 13.59 -11.27
N PHE A 221 3.71 13.13 -10.72
CA PHE A 221 4.05 11.72 -10.67
C PHE A 221 3.15 10.92 -9.72
N VAL A 222 3.01 11.34 -8.46
CA VAL A 222 2.27 10.60 -7.43
C VAL A 222 0.77 10.64 -7.72
N PHE A 223 0.19 11.81 -7.96
CA PHE A 223 -1.25 11.94 -8.14
C PHE A 223 -1.73 11.49 -9.52
N PHE A 224 -1.16 12.02 -10.58
CA PHE A 224 -1.67 11.75 -11.92
C PHE A 224 -1.14 10.44 -12.50
N GLY A 225 0.13 10.14 -12.27
CA GLY A 225 0.72 8.90 -12.75
C GLY A 225 0.31 7.70 -11.90
N TRP A 226 0.74 7.70 -10.66
CA TRP A 226 0.61 6.55 -9.78
C TRP A 226 -0.82 6.33 -9.27
N MET A 227 -1.43 7.36 -8.67
CA MET A 227 -2.79 7.23 -8.12
C MET A 227 -3.85 7.18 -9.22
N ALA A 228 -3.87 8.13 -10.16
CA ALA A 228 -4.93 8.19 -11.16
C ALA A 228 -4.81 7.07 -12.21
N LEU A 229 -3.64 6.88 -12.83
CA LEU A 229 -3.46 5.86 -13.86
C LEU A 229 -3.28 4.45 -13.28
N GLY A 230 -2.57 4.33 -12.17
CA GLY A 230 -2.33 3.06 -11.50
C GLY A 230 -3.52 2.61 -10.66
N VAL A 231 -3.64 3.15 -9.46
CA VAL A 231 -4.64 2.68 -8.47
C VAL A 231 -6.06 2.82 -8.99
N PHE A 232 -6.43 4.00 -9.48
CA PHE A 232 -7.78 4.23 -9.98
C PHE A 232 -8.07 3.41 -11.25
N GLY A 233 -7.07 3.23 -12.12
CA GLY A 233 -7.17 2.37 -13.28
C GLY A 233 -7.48 0.91 -12.91
N VAL A 234 -6.84 0.35 -11.88
CA VAL A 234 -7.16 -1.00 -11.37
C VAL A 234 -8.57 -1.03 -10.76
N VAL A 235 -8.96 -0.01 -9.99
CA VAL A 235 -10.31 0.07 -9.42
C VAL A 235 -11.38 0.06 -10.53
N LEU A 236 -11.20 0.82 -11.62
CA LEU A 236 -12.13 0.80 -12.76
C LEU A 236 -12.21 -0.59 -13.41
N GLN A 237 -11.10 -1.30 -13.55
CA GLN A 237 -11.10 -2.68 -14.05
C GLN A 237 -11.86 -3.63 -13.12
N ILE A 238 -11.69 -3.48 -11.80
CA ILE A 238 -12.43 -4.26 -10.79
C ILE A 238 -13.93 -4.00 -10.91
N LEU A 239 -14.35 -2.73 -10.99
CA LEU A 239 -15.77 -2.36 -11.12
C LEU A 239 -16.36 -2.91 -12.41
N GLY A 240 -15.64 -2.82 -13.53
CA GLY A 240 -16.06 -3.43 -14.80
C GLY A 240 -16.21 -4.95 -14.71
N ARG A 241 -15.30 -5.62 -14.01
CA ARG A 241 -15.39 -7.06 -13.80
C ARG A 241 -16.56 -7.44 -12.89
N ILE A 242 -16.77 -6.74 -11.78
CA ILE A 242 -17.92 -6.95 -10.90
C ILE A 242 -19.22 -6.77 -11.68
N HIS A 243 -19.36 -5.72 -12.47
CA HIS A 243 -20.54 -5.51 -13.33
C HIS A 243 -20.77 -6.68 -14.27
N ALA A 244 -19.72 -7.20 -14.92
CA ALA A 244 -19.82 -8.36 -15.81
C ALA A 244 -20.21 -9.65 -15.08
N LEU A 245 -19.78 -9.84 -13.83
CA LEU A 245 -20.17 -11.00 -13.01
C LEU A 245 -21.64 -10.91 -12.61
N ILE A 246 -22.12 -9.74 -12.17
CA ILE A 246 -23.54 -9.52 -11.82
C ILE A 246 -24.43 -9.77 -13.04
N GLY A 247 -24.05 -9.27 -14.23
CA GLY A 247 -24.82 -9.46 -15.45
C GLY A 247 -24.93 -10.92 -15.90
N LYS A 248 -23.96 -11.78 -15.56
CA LYS A 248 -23.99 -13.21 -15.87
C LYS A 248 -24.82 -14.05 -14.92
N GLU A 249 -24.79 -13.70 -13.64
CA GLU A 249 -25.42 -14.49 -12.55
C GLU A 249 -26.81 -13.96 -12.18
N GLY A 250 -27.21 -12.80 -12.74
CA GLY A 250 -28.45 -12.11 -12.41
C GLY A 250 -28.43 -11.47 -11.01
N VAL A 251 -29.60 -10.94 -10.61
CA VAL A 251 -29.78 -10.23 -9.30
C VAL A 251 -29.54 -11.13 -8.08
N ALA A 252 -29.49 -12.45 -8.25
CA ALA A 252 -29.29 -13.43 -7.18
C ALA A 252 -27.94 -13.29 -6.44
N LEU A 253 -26.96 -12.59 -7.00
CA LEU A 253 -25.66 -12.34 -6.34
C LEU A 253 -25.70 -11.24 -5.29
N LEU A 254 -26.73 -10.39 -5.31
CA LEU A 254 -26.86 -9.23 -4.42
C LEU A 254 -27.90 -9.45 -3.31
N ALA A 255 -28.66 -10.52 -3.40
CA ALA A 255 -29.61 -10.97 -2.38
C ALA A 255 -28.95 -11.92 -1.38
#